data_96cd8d592737df59f7b5872b2b3931ab
#
_entry.id   96cd8d592737df59f7b5872b2b3931ab
#
_cell.length_a   1.000
_cell.length_b   1.000
_cell.length_c   1.000
_cell.angle_alpha   90.00
_cell.angle_beta   90.00
_cell.angle_gamma   90.00
#
_symmetry.space_group_name_H-M   'P 1'
#
loop_
_entity.id
_entity.type
_entity.pdbx_description
1 polymer ?
#
loop_
_entity_poly.entity_id
_entity_poly.type
_entity_poly.pdbx_seq_one_letter_code
_entity_poly.pdbx_strand_id
1 'polypeptide(L)'
;LTSIGKLRIGEKVPARIMGVINVSPESFYKNSVKTKVNEIANVATEMQKTGADMIDVGAMSTAPYLETIISVEQETRRMTHAIEVIKSNCSLPISADTPRAEVAKEAIKLGADAINDISGLKYDKKMADIVARSGLPIIIGAYGGRSASISGSVLGTMKVLNESISIAKSSDIGADNIIIDPAVGFFRAKGKNPFFTKMTDFPWYIRDIEVISNLKKLKIFSKPICICVSRKSFIGNIFNLEPEERLIPSAASELICILNSANLIRTHDVRETWQTLLTSELLH
;
A
#
# COMPACT_ATOMS: atom_id res chain seq x y z
N LEU A 1 -7.90 -16.59 -2.51
CA LEU A 1 -6.52 -16.49 -2.05
C LEU A 1 -5.65 -15.93 -3.16
N THR A 2 -4.84 -14.92 -2.86
CA THR A 2 -3.80 -14.42 -3.78
C THR A 2 -2.45 -15.02 -3.38
N SER A 3 -1.61 -15.35 -4.35
CA SER A 3 -0.25 -15.83 -4.13
C SER A 3 0.78 -14.88 -4.75
N ILE A 4 1.79 -14.48 -3.97
CA ILE A 4 2.95 -13.72 -4.42
C ILE A 4 4.16 -14.63 -4.25
N GLY A 5 4.59 -15.29 -5.32
CA GLY A 5 5.53 -16.39 -5.20
C GLY A 5 4.96 -17.51 -4.31
N LYS A 6 5.67 -17.84 -3.23
CA LYS A 6 5.22 -18.82 -2.22
C LYS A 6 4.34 -18.22 -1.11
N LEU A 7 4.26 -16.90 -1.03
CA LEU A 7 3.48 -16.22 -0.02
C LEU A 7 1.98 -16.27 -0.35
N ARG A 8 1.17 -16.78 0.58
CA ARG A 8 -0.29 -16.84 0.44
C ARG A 8 -0.96 -15.77 1.28
N ILE A 9 -1.90 -15.01 0.68
CA ILE A 9 -2.60 -13.88 1.31
C ILE A 9 -4.11 -14.09 1.15
N GLY A 10 -4.88 -14.02 2.23
CA GLY A 10 -6.33 -14.14 2.22
C GLY A 10 -6.92 -14.75 3.48
N GLU A 11 -8.24 -15.05 3.48
CA GLU A 11 -9.01 -15.37 4.68
C GLU A 11 -8.60 -16.63 5.45
N LYS A 12 -7.99 -17.62 4.82
CA LYS A 12 -7.69 -18.91 5.45
C LYS A 12 -6.23 -19.04 5.91
N VAL A 13 -5.53 -17.93 5.96
CA VAL A 13 -4.16 -17.86 6.41
C VAL A 13 -3.99 -16.65 7.33
N PRO A 14 -3.02 -16.66 8.25
CA PRO A 14 -2.71 -15.48 9.06
C PRO A 14 -2.51 -14.23 8.20
N ALA A 15 -2.80 -13.06 8.76
CA ALA A 15 -2.47 -11.81 8.10
C ALA A 15 -0.96 -11.75 7.82
N ARG A 16 -0.57 -11.06 6.76
CA ARG A 16 0.83 -10.96 6.33
C ARG A 16 1.35 -9.55 6.55
N ILE A 17 2.65 -9.42 6.67
CA ILE A 17 3.33 -8.15 6.93
C ILE A 17 4.12 -7.73 5.70
N MET A 18 3.81 -6.56 5.18
CA MET A 18 4.51 -5.91 4.08
C MET A 18 5.29 -4.71 4.60
N GLY A 19 6.61 -4.87 4.73
CA GLY A 19 7.50 -3.81 5.18
C GLY A 19 7.73 -2.76 4.10
N VAL A 20 7.69 -1.48 4.45
CA VAL A 20 7.85 -0.35 3.50
C VAL A 20 9.29 0.14 3.47
N ILE A 21 9.90 0.17 2.30
CA ILE A 21 11.17 0.86 2.04
C ILE A 21 10.92 2.01 1.07
N ASN A 22 11.04 3.24 1.57
CA ASN A 22 10.96 4.44 0.75
C ASN A 22 12.35 4.87 0.29
N VAL A 23 12.56 4.92 -1.02
CA VAL A 23 13.78 5.45 -1.63
C VAL A 23 13.57 6.85 -2.22
N SER A 24 12.50 7.51 -1.80
CA SER A 24 12.13 8.88 -2.15
C SER A 24 12.45 9.83 -1.00
N PRO A 25 13.40 10.75 -1.15
CA PRO A 25 13.74 11.76 -0.12
C PRO A 25 12.55 12.65 0.26
N GLU A 26 11.55 12.72 -0.58
CA GLU A 26 10.33 13.51 -0.43
C GLU A 26 9.28 12.87 0.50
N SER A 27 9.50 11.64 0.99
CA SER A 27 8.55 10.92 1.85
C SER A 27 8.24 11.70 3.14
N PHE A 28 6.99 11.54 3.63
CA PHE A 28 6.51 12.22 4.84
C PHE A 28 7.17 11.69 6.13
N TYR A 29 7.52 10.42 6.18
CA TYR A 29 8.21 9.81 7.32
C TYR A 29 9.70 9.64 6.99
N LYS A 30 10.52 10.59 7.45
CA LYS A 30 11.95 10.66 7.07
C LYS A 30 12.75 9.44 7.49
N ASN A 31 12.42 8.83 8.63
CA ASN A 31 13.11 7.64 9.11
C ASN A 31 12.92 6.40 8.22
N SER A 32 11.87 6.36 7.38
CA SER A 32 11.66 5.30 6.38
C SER A 32 12.46 5.50 5.09
N VAL A 33 13.06 6.68 4.89
CA VAL A 33 13.78 7.00 3.65
C VAL A 33 15.18 6.39 3.69
N LYS A 34 15.48 5.55 2.70
CA LYS A 34 16.78 4.89 2.52
C LYS A 34 17.24 5.09 1.08
N THR A 35 18.32 5.80 0.90
CA THR A 35 18.81 6.16 -0.45
C THR A 35 20.17 5.55 -0.79
N LYS A 36 20.94 5.13 0.21
CA LYS A 36 22.24 4.51 0.02
C LYS A 36 22.11 2.99 -0.03
N VAL A 37 22.94 2.33 -0.83
CA VAL A 37 22.98 0.87 -0.99
C VAL A 37 22.98 0.14 0.36
N ASN A 38 23.91 0.51 1.25
CA ASN A 38 24.02 -0.14 2.57
C ASN A 38 22.79 0.10 3.45
N GLU A 39 22.15 1.24 3.36
CA GLU A 39 20.93 1.55 4.13
C GLU A 39 19.76 0.70 3.65
N ILE A 40 19.58 0.56 2.31
CA ILE A 40 18.54 -0.27 1.71
C ILE A 40 18.77 -1.75 2.07
N ALA A 41 20.00 -2.25 1.90
CA ALA A 41 20.35 -3.63 2.19
C ALA A 41 20.14 -3.98 3.68
N ASN A 42 20.59 -3.12 4.59
CA ASN A 42 20.45 -3.32 6.03
C ASN A 42 18.99 -3.35 6.45
N VAL A 43 18.17 -2.40 5.96
CA VAL A 43 16.75 -2.36 6.31
C VAL A 43 15.99 -3.56 5.74
N ALA A 44 16.25 -3.96 4.49
CA ALA A 44 15.63 -5.15 3.90
C ALA A 44 15.96 -6.43 4.71
N THR A 45 17.23 -6.58 5.09
CA THR A 45 17.68 -7.72 5.91
C THR A 45 17.06 -7.69 7.31
N GLU A 46 16.97 -6.52 7.94
CA GLU A 46 16.35 -6.37 9.27
C GLU A 46 14.85 -6.65 9.21
N MET A 47 14.14 -6.16 8.20
CA MET A 47 12.72 -6.46 7.99
C MET A 47 12.49 -7.96 7.85
N GLN A 48 13.33 -8.66 7.07
CA GLN A 48 13.25 -10.13 6.95
C GLN A 48 13.47 -10.83 8.30
N LYS A 49 14.44 -10.39 9.11
CA LYS A 49 14.73 -10.97 10.43
C LYS A 49 13.63 -10.69 11.45
N THR A 50 12.93 -9.57 11.33
CA THR A 50 11.93 -9.12 12.29
C THR A 50 10.50 -9.52 11.92
N GLY A 51 10.30 -10.30 10.85
CA GLY A 51 9.03 -10.95 10.56
C GLY A 51 8.23 -10.34 9.40
N ALA A 52 8.85 -9.55 8.51
CA ALA A 52 8.19 -9.20 7.26
C ALA A 52 8.03 -10.44 6.37
N ASP A 53 6.89 -10.55 5.72
CA ASP A 53 6.60 -11.59 4.71
C ASP A 53 6.96 -11.12 3.29
N MET A 54 6.98 -9.80 3.06
CA MET A 54 7.36 -9.17 1.78
C MET A 54 7.78 -7.72 2.00
N ILE A 55 8.40 -7.12 0.98
CA ILE A 55 8.85 -5.73 0.98
C ILE A 55 8.11 -4.95 -0.10
N ASP A 56 7.65 -3.74 0.23
CA ASP A 56 7.06 -2.79 -0.71
C ASP A 56 8.01 -1.60 -0.93
N VAL A 57 8.42 -1.38 -2.15
CA VAL A 57 9.40 -0.35 -2.52
C VAL A 57 8.69 0.85 -3.12
N GLY A 58 8.81 2.01 -2.48
CA GLY A 58 8.28 3.28 -2.97
C GLY A 58 9.40 4.22 -3.43
N ALA A 59 9.41 4.58 -4.72
CA ALA A 59 10.44 5.45 -5.32
C ALA A 59 9.98 6.90 -5.53
N MET A 60 8.69 7.18 -5.36
CA MET A 60 8.07 8.50 -5.38
C MET A 60 7.00 8.56 -4.29
N SER A 61 7.00 9.60 -3.47
CA SER A 61 5.94 9.78 -2.48
C SER A 61 4.63 10.20 -3.16
N THR A 62 3.55 9.49 -2.84
CA THR A 62 2.19 9.80 -3.32
C THR A 62 1.33 10.49 -2.25
N ALA A 63 1.92 10.89 -1.11
CA ALA A 63 1.20 11.55 -0.02
C ALA A 63 0.47 12.81 -0.51
N PRO A 64 -0.87 12.90 -0.41
CA PRO A 64 -1.69 13.92 -1.09
C PRO A 64 -1.35 15.37 -0.75
N TYR A 65 -0.81 15.60 0.42
CA TYR A 65 -0.49 16.93 0.98
C TYR A 65 0.93 17.41 0.68
N LEU A 66 1.72 16.63 -0.09
CA LEU A 66 3.09 16.96 -0.47
C LEU A 66 3.21 17.20 -1.98
N GLU A 67 4.11 18.10 -2.36
CA GLU A 67 4.56 18.28 -3.74
C GLU A 67 5.75 17.35 -3.99
N THR A 68 5.49 16.20 -4.58
CA THR A 68 6.46 15.09 -4.63
C THR A 68 6.59 14.45 -6.00
N ILE A 69 5.97 15.06 -7.02
CA ILE A 69 6.02 14.52 -8.38
C ILE A 69 7.41 14.71 -8.97
N ILE A 70 8.02 13.62 -9.36
CA ILE A 70 9.31 13.55 -10.06
C ILE A 70 9.12 13.01 -11.48
N SER A 71 10.16 13.06 -12.31
CA SER A 71 10.10 12.49 -13.65
C SER A 71 9.98 10.96 -13.61
N VAL A 72 9.46 10.37 -14.69
CA VAL A 72 9.36 8.91 -14.85
C VAL A 72 10.75 8.27 -14.79
N GLU A 73 11.74 8.90 -15.46
CA GLU A 73 13.12 8.41 -15.50
C GLU A 73 13.77 8.40 -14.10
N GLN A 74 13.48 9.44 -13.29
CA GLN A 74 14.00 9.53 -11.93
C GLN A 74 13.36 8.46 -11.03
N GLU A 75 12.05 8.26 -11.12
CA GLU A 75 11.35 7.22 -10.37
C GLU A 75 11.84 5.83 -10.80
N THR A 76 11.93 5.56 -12.11
CA THR A 76 12.44 4.29 -12.65
C THR A 76 13.84 3.99 -12.12
N ARG A 77 14.76 4.93 -12.22
CA ARG A 77 16.14 4.74 -11.74
C ARG A 77 16.19 4.42 -10.24
N ARG A 78 15.40 5.11 -9.41
CA ARG A 78 15.32 4.85 -7.97
C ARG A 78 14.72 3.47 -7.68
N MET A 79 13.63 3.12 -8.35
CA MET A 79 12.93 1.84 -8.21
C MET A 79 13.83 0.66 -8.59
N THR A 80 14.43 0.72 -9.77
CA THR A 80 15.28 -0.36 -10.30
C THR A 80 16.50 -0.58 -9.40
N HIS A 81 17.17 0.50 -9.01
CA HIS A 81 18.30 0.42 -8.08
C HIS A 81 17.91 -0.21 -6.73
N ALA A 82 16.79 0.17 -6.16
CA ALA A 82 16.34 -0.40 -4.88
C ALA A 82 16.02 -1.90 -5.00
N ILE A 83 15.33 -2.32 -6.07
CA ILE A 83 15.00 -3.72 -6.32
C ILE A 83 16.29 -4.56 -6.44
N GLU A 84 17.29 -4.11 -7.21
CA GLU A 84 18.57 -4.80 -7.36
C GLU A 84 19.28 -5.00 -6.01
N VAL A 85 19.34 -3.93 -5.19
CA VAL A 85 19.96 -3.99 -3.86
C VAL A 85 19.21 -4.95 -2.94
N ILE A 86 17.88 -4.89 -2.90
CA ILE A 86 17.07 -5.77 -2.05
C ILE A 86 17.23 -7.22 -2.47
N LYS A 87 17.13 -7.54 -3.76
CA LYS A 87 17.27 -8.92 -4.26
C LYS A 87 18.64 -9.53 -3.99
N SER A 88 19.69 -8.71 -3.93
CA SER A 88 21.04 -9.17 -3.61
C SER A 88 21.24 -9.47 -2.12
N ASN A 89 20.37 -9.00 -1.23
CA ASN A 89 20.55 -9.06 0.22
C ASN A 89 19.39 -9.71 0.98
N CYS A 90 18.24 -9.92 0.34
CA CYS A 90 17.00 -10.35 0.96
C CYS A 90 16.27 -11.33 0.04
N SER A 91 15.63 -12.36 0.60
CA SER A 91 14.89 -13.38 -0.14
C SER A 91 13.38 -13.16 -0.15
N LEU A 92 12.89 -12.10 0.48
CA LEU A 92 11.47 -11.78 0.53
C LEU A 92 10.95 -11.36 -0.86
N PRO A 93 9.68 -11.66 -1.18
CA PRO A 93 9.02 -11.10 -2.36
C PRO A 93 9.00 -9.57 -2.32
N ILE A 94 9.09 -8.95 -3.49
CA ILE A 94 9.13 -7.49 -3.66
C ILE A 94 7.88 -7.01 -4.39
N SER A 95 7.19 -6.02 -3.78
CA SER A 95 6.16 -5.22 -4.43
C SER A 95 6.76 -3.88 -4.88
N ALA A 96 6.42 -3.44 -6.08
CA ALA A 96 6.77 -2.11 -6.58
C ALA A 96 5.59 -1.14 -6.43
N ASP A 97 5.72 -0.16 -5.53
CA ASP A 97 4.71 0.89 -5.27
C ASP A 97 4.88 2.02 -6.28
N THR A 98 4.07 1.98 -7.33
CA THR A 98 4.05 3.00 -8.39
C THR A 98 2.72 3.06 -9.12
N PRO A 99 2.18 4.26 -9.43
CA PRO A 99 1.01 4.43 -10.28
C PRO A 99 1.36 4.55 -11.78
N ARG A 100 2.63 4.36 -12.16
CA ARG A 100 3.14 4.58 -13.52
C ARG A 100 3.52 3.27 -14.19
N ALA A 101 2.90 3.00 -15.33
CA ALA A 101 3.07 1.77 -16.08
C ALA A 101 4.52 1.50 -16.55
N GLU A 102 5.25 2.54 -16.94
CA GLU A 102 6.65 2.38 -17.38
C GLU A 102 7.56 1.99 -16.20
N VAL A 103 7.35 2.58 -15.01
CA VAL A 103 8.08 2.20 -13.80
C VAL A 103 7.76 0.76 -13.39
N ALA A 104 6.48 0.39 -13.41
CA ALA A 104 6.05 -0.97 -13.14
C ALA A 104 6.68 -1.99 -14.09
N LYS A 105 6.71 -1.68 -15.38
CA LYS A 105 7.33 -2.52 -16.42
C LYS A 105 8.80 -2.79 -16.15
N GLU A 106 9.58 -1.77 -15.80
CA GLU A 106 11.00 -1.94 -15.49
C GLU A 106 11.21 -2.69 -14.16
N ALA A 107 10.35 -2.43 -13.14
CA ALA A 107 10.36 -3.19 -11.89
C ALA A 107 10.09 -4.69 -12.12
N ILE A 108 9.12 -5.04 -12.96
CA ILE A 108 8.80 -6.43 -13.34
C ILE A 108 9.99 -7.11 -14.03
N LYS A 109 10.66 -6.44 -14.95
CA LYS A 109 11.85 -6.97 -15.63
C LYS A 109 12.98 -7.32 -14.66
N LEU A 110 13.12 -6.56 -13.58
CA LEU A 110 14.11 -6.82 -12.53
C LEU A 110 13.62 -7.83 -11.49
N GLY A 111 12.39 -8.35 -11.65
CA GLY A 111 11.84 -9.41 -10.85
C GLY A 111 11.12 -8.91 -9.60
N ALA A 112 10.40 -7.80 -9.68
CA ALA A 112 9.33 -7.51 -8.74
C ALA A 112 8.28 -8.63 -8.82
N ASP A 113 7.75 -9.02 -7.68
CA ASP A 113 6.81 -10.15 -7.54
C ASP A 113 5.35 -9.68 -7.48
N ALA A 114 5.11 -8.38 -7.28
CA ALA A 114 3.79 -7.75 -7.29
C ALA A 114 3.91 -6.26 -7.64
N ILE A 115 2.80 -5.65 -8.05
CA ILE A 115 2.66 -4.20 -8.22
C ILE A 115 1.70 -3.66 -7.16
N ASN A 116 2.01 -2.49 -6.61
CA ASN A 116 1.13 -1.74 -5.72
C ASN A 116 0.77 -0.41 -6.39
N ASP A 117 -0.49 -0.29 -6.84
CA ASP A 117 -0.98 0.90 -7.55
C ASP A 117 -2.07 1.59 -6.73
N ILE A 118 -1.70 2.65 -6.00
CA ILE A 118 -2.63 3.49 -5.22
C ILE A 118 -3.72 4.11 -6.09
N SER A 119 -3.50 4.26 -7.39
CA SER A 119 -4.46 4.83 -8.33
C SER A 119 -5.51 3.82 -8.83
N GLY A 120 -5.39 2.54 -8.46
CA GLY A 120 -6.36 1.51 -8.83
C GLY A 120 -6.56 1.38 -10.35
N LEU A 121 -5.47 1.37 -11.11
CA LEU A 121 -5.46 1.24 -12.58
C LEU A 121 -6.06 2.45 -13.34
N LYS A 122 -6.26 3.60 -12.66
CA LYS A 122 -6.99 4.73 -13.27
C LYS A 122 -6.08 5.90 -13.67
N TYR A 123 -4.88 6.01 -13.09
CA TYR A 123 -3.95 7.11 -13.41
C TYR A 123 -3.24 6.86 -14.73
N ASP A 124 -2.61 5.73 -14.90
CA ASP A 124 -1.94 5.33 -16.15
C ASP A 124 -2.71 4.18 -16.81
N LYS A 125 -3.35 4.48 -17.93
CA LYS A 125 -4.20 3.51 -18.65
C LYS A 125 -3.44 2.27 -19.15
N LYS A 126 -2.11 2.34 -19.28
CA LYS A 126 -1.27 1.21 -19.69
C LYS A 126 -0.97 0.24 -18.55
N MET A 127 -1.23 0.64 -17.30
CA MET A 127 -0.91 -0.17 -16.12
C MET A 127 -1.61 -1.53 -16.18
N ALA A 128 -2.91 -1.54 -16.47
CA ALA A 128 -3.69 -2.76 -16.52
C ALA A 128 -3.14 -3.79 -17.54
N ASP A 129 -2.77 -3.33 -18.74
CA ASP A 129 -2.18 -4.19 -19.78
C ASP A 129 -0.82 -4.77 -19.37
N ILE A 130 0.02 -3.95 -18.71
CA ILE A 130 1.36 -4.39 -18.25
C ILE A 130 1.21 -5.45 -17.17
N VAL A 131 0.33 -5.25 -16.20
CA VAL A 131 0.08 -6.21 -15.12
C VAL A 131 -0.53 -7.49 -15.69
N ALA A 132 -1.53 -7.41 -16.56
CA ALA A 132 -2.16 -8.58 -17.19
C ALA A 132 -1.14 -9.46 -17.93
N ARG A 133 -0.27 -8.84 -18.76
CA ARG A 133 0.78 -9.56 -19.50
C ARG A 133 1.84 -10.17 -18.60
N SER A 134 2.12 -9.59 -17.45
CA SER A 134 3.10 -10.13 -16.49
C SER A 134 2.57 -11.34 -15.73
N GLY A 135 1.24 -11.46 -15.57
CA GLY A 135 0.59 -12.45 -14.73
C GLY A 135 0.82 -12.24 -13.23
N LEU A 136 1.44 -11.13 -12.82
CA LEU A 136 1.72 -10.83 -11.42
C LEU A 136 0.48 -10.32 -10.66
N PRO A 137 0.44 -10.54 -9.34
CA PRO A 137 -0.55 -9.91 -8.48
C PRO A 137 -0.40 -8.38 -8.43
N ILE A 138 -1.54 -7.72 -8.24
CA ILE A 138 -1.62 -6.28 -8.05
C ILE A 138 -2.43 -5.91 -6.82
N ILE A 139 -1.93 -4.93 -6.07
CA ILE A 139 -2.67 -4.24 -5.02
C ILE A 139 -3.28 -2.99 -5.65
N ILE A 140 -4.61 -2.87 -5.64
CA ILE A 140 -5.34 -1.74 -6.23
C ILE A 140 -5.94 -0.85 -5.16
N GLY A 141 -5.51 0.42 -5.14
CA GLY A 141 -6.02 1.42 -4.22
C GLY A 141 -7.41 1.94 -4.58
N ALA A 142 -8.17 2.32 -3.56
CA ALA A 142 -9.44 3.01 -3.72
C ALA A 142 -9.19 4.45 -4.22
N TYR A 143 -9.27 4.65 -5.52
CA TYR A 143 -9.00 5.93 -6.16
C TYR A 143 -10.15 6.37 -7.06
N GLY A 144 -10.71 7.54 -6.77
CA GLY A 144 -11.75 8.20 -7.56
C GLY A 144 -11.27 9.43 -8.32
N GLY A 145 -10.02 9.84 -8.11
CA GLY A 145 -9.43 11.02 -8.74
C GLY A 145 -9.99 12.36 -8.22
N ARG A 146 -9.68 13.44 -8.95
CA ARG A 146 -9.95 14.83 -8.56
C ARG A 146 -11.20 15.43 -9.23
N SER A 147 -11.73 14.76 -10.25
CA SER A 147 -12.75 15.34 -11.14
C SER A 147 -14.13 15.43 -10.48
N ALA A 148 -14.52 14.42 -9.71
CA ALA A 148 -15.79 14.39 -8.99
C ALA A 148 -15.57 14.10 -7.51
N SER A 149 -16.46 14.65 -6.65
CA SER A 149 -16.43 14.31 -5.23
C SER A 149 -17.03 12.91 -5.03
N ILE A 150 -16.29 12.07 -4.33
CA ILE A 150 -16.74 10.74 -3.91
C ILE A 150 -17.09 10.82 -2.43
N SER A 151 -18.15 10.12 -1.99
CA SER A 151 -18.49 10.05 -0.56
C SER A 151 -17.32 9.45 0.22
N GLY A 152 -16.99 10.04 1.35
CA GLY A 152 -16.00 9.56 2.29
C GLY A 152 -16.42 8.31 3.07
N SER A 153 -17.65 7.84 2.94
CA SER A 153 -18.12 6.61 3.59
C SER A 153 -17.43 5.36 3.03
N VAL A 154 -17.55 4.25 3.75
CA VAL A 154 -17.10 2.94 3.24
C VAL A 154 -17.80 2.58 1.92
N LEU A 155 -19.05 3.02 1.71
CA LEU A 155 -19.77 2.80 0.45
C LEU A 155 -19.14 3.55 -0.71
N GLY A 156 -18.67 4.79 -0.51
CA GLY A 156 -17.92 5.52 -1.52
C GLY A 156 -16.58 4.84 -1.85
N THR A 157 -15.89 4.33 -0.83
CA THR A 157 -14.69 3.51 -0.99
C THR A 157 -14.98 2.25 -1.82
N MET A 158 -16.06 1.52 -1.51
CA MET A 158 -16.49 0.33 -2.24
C MET A 158 -16.82 0.65 -3.70
N LYS A 159 -17.48 1.78 -3.98
CA LYS A 159 -17.78 2.21 -5.35
C LYS A 159 -16.52 2.31 -6.19
N VAL A 160 -15.51 3.06 -5.73
CA VAL A 160 -14.28 3.27 -6.52
C VAL A 160 -13.41 2.02 -6.60
N LEU A 161 -13.44 1.13 -5.60
CA LEU A 161 -12.81 -0.19 -5.69
C LEU A 161 -13.49 -1.08 -6.72
N ASN A 162 -14.82 -1.09 -6.77
CA ASN A 162 -15.57 -1.86 -7.77
C ASN A 162 -15.22 -1.43 -9.20
N GLU A 163 -15.06 -0.13 -9.43
CA GLU A 163 -14.60 0.40 -10.73
C GLU A 163 -13.21 -0.13 -11.08
N SER A 164 -12.26 -0.11 -10.14
CA SER A 164 -10.90 -0.63 -10.33
C SER A 164 -10.88 -2.14 -10.58
N ILE A 165 -11.70 -2.91 -9.85
CA ILE A 165 -11.87 -4.36 -10.07
C ILE A 165 -12.46 -4.62 -11.45
N SER A 166 -13.39 -3.78 -11.93
CA SER A 166 -13.97 -3.91 -13.26
C SER A 166 -12.91 -3.65 -14.35
N ILE A 167 -12.05 -2.63 -14.18
CA ILE A 167 -10.92 -2.38 -15.09
C ILE A 167 -9.98 -3.58 -15.10
N ALA A 168 -9.59 -4.10 -13.94
CA ALA A 168 -8.73 -5.27 -13.85
C ALA A 168 -9.30 -6.49 -14.61
N LYS A 169 -10.58 -6.78 -14.40
CA LYS A 169 -11.28 -7.88 -15.10
C LYS A 169 -11.33 -7.66 -16.61
N SER A 170 -11.64 -6.43 -17.07
CA SER A 170 -11.72 -6.10 -18.49
C SER A 170 -10.36 -6.15 -19.20
N SER A 171 -9.28 -6.12 -18.45
CA SER A 171 -7.90 -6.21 -18.94
C SER A 171 -7.29 -7.61 -18.74
N ASP A 172 -8.12 -8.62 -18.44
CA ASP A 172 -7.71 -10.02 -18.21
C ASP A 172 -6.74 -10.24 -17.04
N ILE A 173 -6.74 -9.36 -16.04
CA ILE A 173 -6.04 -9.61 -14.78
C ILE A 173 -6.80 -10.69 -14.02
N GLY A 174 -6.12 -11.79 -13.71
CA GLY A 174 -6.69 -12.94 -13.02
C GLY A 174 -7.36 -12.57 -11.70
N ALA A 175 -8.54 -13.11 -11.44
CA ALA A 175 -9.30 -12.76 -10.23
C ALA A 175 -8.51 -13.01 -8.94
N ASP A 176 -7.67 -14.05 -8.91
CA ASP A 176 -6.83 -14.39 -7.75
C ASP A 176 -5.55 -13.53 -7.67
N ASN A 177 -5.28 -12.68 -8.64
CA ASN A 177 -4.15 -11.75 -8.64
C ASN A 177 -4.51 -10.35 -8.14
N ILE A 178 -5.72 -10.14 -7.62
CA ILE A 178 -6.18 -8.83 -7.16
C ILE A 178 -6.23 -8.79 -5.64
N ILE A 179 -5.52 -7.83 -5.04
CA ILE A 179 -5.61 -7.42 -3.63
C ILE A 179 -6.17 -5.99 -3.63
N ILE A 180 -7.05 -5.65 -2.69
CA ILE A 180 -7.67 -4.33 -2.60
C ILE A 180 -7.13 -3.54 -1.42
N ASP A 181 -6.95 -2.21 -1.59
CA ASP A 181 -6.56 -1.29 -0.52
C ASP A 181 -7.60 -0.15 -0.42
N PRO A 182 -8.21 0.09 0.75
CA PRO A 182 -9.18 1.16 0.93
C PRO A 182 -8.59 2.57 0.90
N ALA A 183 -7.29 2.72 0.68
CA ALA A 183 -6.56 3.97 0.55
C ALA A 183 -6.75 4.93 1.74
N VAL A 184 -6.47 4.43 2.96
CA VAL A 184 -6.44 5.25 4.19
C VAL A 184 -5.43 6.39 4.00
N GLY A 185 -5.86 7.63 4.30
CA GLY A 185 -5.04 8.82 4.14
C GLY A 185 -5.09 9.49 2.76
N PHE A 186 -5.81 8.93 1.77
CA PHE A 186 -5.83 9.43 0.39
C PHE A 186 -7.15 10.10 -0.04
N PHE A 187 -8.16 10.10 0.80
CA PHE A 187 -9.39 10.88 0.56
C PHE A 187 -9.24 12.26 1.18
N ARG A 188 -9.34 13.31 0.37
CA ARG A 188 -9.09 14.71 0.76
C ARG A 188 -10.00 15.67 0.00
N ALA A 189 -10.32 16.82 0.60
CA ALA A 189 -10.99 17.89 -0.13
C ALA A 189 -10.07 18.56 -1.15
N LYS A 190 -8.77 18.64 -0.84
CA LYS A 190 -7.72 19.21 -1.69
C LYS A 190 -6.43 18.41 -1.53
N GLY A 191 -5.60 18.39 -2.56
CA GLY A 191 -4.28 17.78 -2.56
C GLY A 191 -3.30 18.55 -3.43
N LYS A 192 -2.00 18.38 -3.19
CA LYS A 192 -0.90 19.01 -3.91
C LYS A 192 -0.39 18.17 -5.09
N ASN A 193 -0.74 16.89 -5.13
CA ASN A 193 -0.42 15.96 -6.22
C ASN A 193 -1.70 15.27 -6.74
N PRO A 194 -1.66 14.48 -7.83
CA PRO A 194 -2.87 13.85 -8.40
C PRO A 194 -3.38 12.64 -7.62
N PHE A 195 -2.60 12.07 -6.71
CA PHE A 195 -2.89 10.78 -6.07
C PHE A 195 -3.79 10.91 -4.85
N PHE A 196 -4.98 11.50 -5.02
CA PHE A 196 -6.00 11.53 -4.00
C PHE A 196 -7.40 11.44 -4.61
N THR A 197 -8.34 10.94 -3.83
CA THR A 197 -9.76 10.95 -4.14
C THR A 197 -10.38 12.19 -3.54
N LYS A 198 -11.00 13.03 -4.38
CA LYS A 198 -11.71 14.22 -3.92
C LYS A 198 -12.93 13.82 -3.11
N MET A 199 -13.03 14.38 -1.91
CA MET A 199 -14.10 14.16 -0.95
C MET A 199 -14.42 15.45 -0.21
N THR A 200 -15.69 15.74 0.05
CA THR A 200 -16.12 16.99 0.71
C THR A 200 -17.20 16.80 1.78
N ASP A 201 -17.70 15.59 1.96
CA ASP A 201 -18.81 15.25 2.85
C ASP A 201 -18.38 14.84 4.27
N PHE A 202 -17.09 14.51 4.45
CA PHE A 202 -16.52 14.13 5.74
C PHE A 202 -15.23 14.92 6.03
N PRO A 203 -14.90 15.19 7.29
CA PRO A 203 -13.52 15.46 7.68
C PRO A 203 -12.65 14.24 7.33
N TRP A 204 -11.53 14.47 6.66
CA TRP A 204 -10.72 13.39 6.08
C TRP A 204 -10.22 12.35 7.12
N TYR A 205 -9.93 12.78 8.35
CA TYR A 205 -9.52 11.89 9.43
C TYR A 205 -10.68 11.04 9.98
N ILE A 206 -11.91 11.57 9.99
CA ILE A 206 -13.12 10.82 10.36
C ILE A 206 -13.41 9.75 9.31
N ARG A 207 -13.21 10.06 8.01
CA ARG A 207 -13.31 9.08 6.94
C ARG A 207 -12.38 7.90 7.16
N ASP A 208 -11.13 8.17 7.53
CA ASP A 208 -10.15 7.11 7.75
C ASP A 208 -10.57 6.18 8.90
N ILE A 209 -11.10 6.74 10.00
CA ILE A 209 -11.67 5.96 11.11
C ILE A 209 -12.89 5.16 10.67
N GLU A 210 -13.80 5.77 9.93
CA GLU A 210 -15.03 5.12 9.46
C GLU A 210 -14.71 3.89 8.60
N VAL A 211 -13.75 4.01 7.70
CA VAL A 211 -13.33 2.91 6.84
C VAL A 211 -12.65 1.79 7.63
N ILE A 212 -11.76 2.12 8.56
CA ILE A 212 -11.10 1.14 9.43
C ILE A 212 -12.14 0.38 10.27
N SER A 213 -13.10 1.07 10.85
CA SER A 213 -14.16 0.47 11.66
C SER A 213 -15.12 -0.42 10.86
N ASN A 214 -15.27 -0.15 9.57
CA ASN A 214 -16.15 -0.87 8.66
C ASN A 214 -15.40 -1.77 7.65
N LEU A 215 -14.13 -2.07 7.88
CA LEU A 215 -13.25 -2.77 6.93
C LEU A 215 -13.85 -4.12 6.47
N LYS A 216 -14.54 -4.83 7.38
CA LYS A 216 -15.24 -6.10 7.09
C LYS A 216 -16.22 -5.99 5.91
N LYS A 217 -16.80 -4.82 5.63
CA LYS A 217 -17.73 -4.65 4.51
C LYS A 217 -17.06 -4.88 3.15
N LEU A 218 -15.74 -4.69 3.06
CA LEU A 218 -14.98 -4.93 1.82
C LEU A 218 -14.88 -6.42 1.45
N LYS A 219 -15.20 -7.34 2.36
CA LYS A 219 -15.24 -8.79 2.09
C LYS A 219 -16.22 -9.16 0.97
N ILE A 220 -17.19 -8.31 0.68
CA ILE A 220 -18.13 -8.52 -0.45
C ILE A 220 -17.40 -8.71 -1.80
N PHE A 221 -16.21 -8.15 -1.95
CA PHE A 221 -15.41 -8.31 -3.16
C PHE A 221 -14.72 -9.66 -3.27
N SER A 222 -14.70 -10.46 -2.19
CA SER A 222 -14.01 -11.75 -2.12
C SER A 222 -12.53 -11.63 -2.53
N LYS A 223 -11.88 -10.52 -2.14
CA LYS A 223 -10.47 -10.20 -2.38
C LYS A 223 -9.73 -10.02 -1.07
N PRO A 224 -8.44 -10.39 -0.98
CA PRO A 224 -7.64 -10.02 0.16
C PRO A 224 -7.60 -8.49 0.33
N ILE A 225 -7.59 -8.04 1.58
CA ILE A 225 -7.55 -6.63 1.94
C ILE A 225 -6.14 -6.28 2.44
N CYS A 226 -5.46 -5.41 1.69
CA CYS A 226 -4.26 -4.71 2.13
C CYS A 226 -4.67 -3.43 2.83
N ILE A 227 -3.98 -3.06 3.90
CA ILE A 227 -4.19 -1.78 4.57
C ILE A 227 -2.88 -1.19 5.09
N CYS A 228 -2.74 0.13 4.95
CA CYS A 228 -1.64 0.89 5.52
C CYS A 228 -2.19 1.95 6.47
N VAL A 229 -2.03 1.75 7.77
CA VAL A 229 -2.37 2.72 8.82
C VAL A 229 -1.13 3.24 9.54
N SER A 230 0.02 2.60 9.34
CA SER A 230 1.28 2.93 9.99
C SER A 230 1.65 4.39 9.80
N ARG A 231 1.77 5.11 10.90
CA ARG A 231 2.18 6.52 11.02
C ARG A 231 1.38 7.52 10.18
N LYS A 232 0.14 7.15 9.79
CA LYS A 232 -0.71 7.96 8.94
C LYS A 232 -1.16 9.26 9.62
N SER A 233 -1.48 10.24 8.79
CA SER A 233 -1.81 11.60 9.22
C SER A 233 -3.09 11.69 10.06
N PHE A 234 -4.04 10.76 9.95
CA PHE A 234 -5.24 10.76 10.80
C PHE A 234 -4.87 10.59 12.29
N ILE A 235 -3.89 9.74 12.59
CA ILE A 235 -3.35 9.55 13.95
C ILE A 235 -2.75 10.86 14.46
N GLY A 236 -1.91 11.50 13.65
CA GLY A 236 -1.31 12.79 14.00
C GLY A 236 -2.35 13.87 14.26
N ASN A 237 -3.43 13.90 13.46
CA ASN A 237 -4.49 14.87 13.63
C ASN A 237 -5.31 14.66 14.92
N ILE A 238 -5.61 13.40 15.27
CA ILE A 238 -6.44 13.08 16.45
C ILE A 238 -5.66 13.32 17.75
N PHE A 239 -4.40 12.92 17.78
CA PHE A 239 -3.59 12.95 19.01
C PHE A 239 -2.57 14.08 19.05
N ASN A 240 -2.53 14.94 18.02
CA ASN A 240 -1.52 16.00 17.85
C ASN A 240 -0.09 15.47 17.96
N LEU A 241 0.22 14.40 17.19
CA LEU A 241 1.49 13.69 17.21
C LEU A 241 2.28 13.90 15.92
N GLU A 242 3.59 14.09 16.04
CA GLU A 242 4.51 14.01 14.91
C GLU A 242 4.67 12.57 14.40
N PRO A 243 5.11 12.33 13.14
CA PRO A 243 5.20 10.99 12.57
C PRO A 243 6.00 10.00 13.42
N GLU A 244 7.06 10.46 14.09
CA GLU A 244 7.93 9.66 14.95
C GLU A 244 7.22 9.16 16.22
N GLU A 245 6.21 9.88 16.68
CA GLU A 245 5.47 9.59 17.93
C GLU A 245 4.27 8.65 17.70
N ARG A 246 3.94 8.32 16.45
CA ARG A 246 2.71 7.58 16.09
C ARG A 246 2.82 6.06 16.19
N LEU A 247 3.88 5.52 16.78
CA LEU A 247 4.12 4.07 16.84
C LEU A 247 2.99 3.32 17.56
N ILE A 248 2.71 3.68 18.81
CA ILE A 248 1.70 2.99 19.64
C ILE A 248 0.30 3.07 19.00
N PRO A 249 -0.23 4.24 18.61
CA PRO A 249 -1.54 4.29 17.98
C PRO A 249 -1.56 3.65 16.59
N SER A 250 -0.42 3.54 15.88
CA SER A 250 -0.32 2.74 14.66
C SER A 250 -0.54 1.26 14.93
N ALA A 251 0.20 0.67 15.89
CA ALA A 251 0.06 -0.72 16.26
C ALA A 251 -1.36 -1.06 16.75
N ALA A 252 -1.98 -0.19 17.55
CA ALA A 252 -3.37 -0.34 17.96
C ALA A 252 -4.34 -0.32 16.76
N SER A 253 -4.11 0.58 15.79
CA SER A 253 -4.91 0.64 14.57
C SER A 253 -4.72 -0.59 13.69
N GLU A 254 -3.50 -1.12 13.58
CA GLU A 254 -3.19 -2.36 12.86
C GLU A 254 -3.93 -3.54 13.48
N LEU A 255 -3.94 -3.67 14.82
CA LEU A 255 -4.70 -4.70 15.53
C LEU A 255 -6.19 -4.64 15.17
N ILE A 256 -6.78 -3.45 15.22
CA ILE A 256 -8.18 -3.27 14.81
C ILE A 256 -8.43 -3.67 13.36
N CYS A 257 -7.49 -3.35 12.47
CA CYS A 257 -7.59 -3.76 11.06
C CYS A 257 -7.53 -5.29 10.89
N ILE A 258 -6.63 -5.97 11.61
CA ILE A 258 -6.51 -7.43 11.60
C ILE A 258 -7.83 -8.06 12.06
N LEU A 259 -8.37 -7.63 13.20
CA LEU A 259 -9.65 -8.08 13.74
C LEU A 259 -10.83 -7.77 12.80
N ASN A 260 -10.70 -6.74 11.96
CA ASN A 260 -11.65 -6.37 10.93
C ASN A 260 -11.32 -6.95 9.53
N SER A 261 -10.59 -8.07 9.49
CA SER A 261 -10.35 -8.89 8.28
C SER A 261 -9.31 -8.32 7.30
N ALA A 262 -8.38 -7.48 7.74
CA ALA A 262 -7.20 -7.17 6.94
C ALA A 262 -6.35 -8.45 6.77
N ASN A 263 -5.86 -8.70 5.56
CA ASN A 263 -5.06 -9.86 5.20
C ASN A 263 -3.59 -9.53 4.95
N LEU A 264 -3.29 -8.25 4.69
CA LEU A 264 -1.94 -7.74 4.45
C LEU A 264 -1.80 -6.38 5.14
N ILE A 265 -0.88 -6.28 6.10
CA ILE A 265 -0.59 -5.04 6.83
C ILE A 265 0.66 -4.42 6.23
N ARG A 266 0.50 -3.25 5.62
CA ARG A 266 1.60 -2.44 5.08
C ARG A 266 2.10 -1.49 6.15
N THR A 267 3.35 -1.65 6.57
CA THR A 267 3.88 -0.96 7.76
C THR A 267 5.33 -0.47 7.58
N HIS A 268 5.69 0.58 8.33
CA HIS A 268 7.08 1.03 8.49
C HIS A 268 7.79 0.33 9.67
N ASP A 269 7.01 -0.23 10.60
CA ASP A 269 7.44 -0.72 11.92
C ASP A 269 7.23 -2.24 12.00
N VAL A 270 8.00 -3.01 11.21
CA VAL A 270 7.78 -4.46 11.00
C VAL A 270 7.80 -5.25 12.30
N ARG A 271 8.77 -4.99 13.18
CA ARG A 271 8.91 -5.70 14.47
C ARG A 271 7.67 -5.54 15.35
N GLU A 272 7.19 -4.32 15.48
CA GLU A 272 6.03 -3.99 16.31
C GLU A 272 4.73 -4.50 15.69
N THR A 273 4.61 -4.44 14.36
CA THR A 273 3.49 -5.04 13.63
C THR A 273 3.49 -6.57 13.78
N TRP A 274 4.66 -7.23 13.75
CA TRP A 274 4.77 -8.66 13.98
C TRP A 274 4.33 -9.04 15.40
N GLN A 275 4.74 -8.27 16.40
CA GLN A 275 4.27 -8.46 17.77
C GLN A 275 2.76 -8.27 17.91
N THR A 276 2.20 -7.27 17.22
CA THR A 276 0.76 -7.00 17.18
C THR A 276 -0.01 -8.16 16.54
N LEU A 277 0.48 -8.70 15.43
CA LEU A 277 -0.12 -9.82 14.73
C LEU A 277 -0.10 -11.08 15.61
N LEU A 278 1.05 -11.41 16.17
CA LEU A 278 1.21 -12.57 17.05
C LEU A 278 0.30 -12.47 18.30
N THR A 279 0.18 -11.28 18.89
CA THR A 279 -0.74 -11.04 20.00
C THR A 279 -2.19 -11.31 19.59
N SER A 280 -2.58 -10.86 18.40
CA SER A 280 -3.93 -11.12 17.87
C SER A 280 -4.21 -12.62 17.67
N GLU A 281 -3.23 -13.39 17.20
CA GLU A 281 -3.37 -14.84 16.98
C GLU A 281 -3.44 -15.64 18.30
N LEU A 282 -2.73 -15.17 19.34
CA LEU A 282 -2.73 -15.83 20.65
C LEU A 282 -4.00 -15.56 21.47
N LEU A 283 -4.71 -14.46 21.19
CA LEU A 283 -5.89 -14.05 21.94
C LEU A 283 -7.22 -14.38 21.20
N HIS A 284 -7.16 -14.95 20.01
CA HIS A 284 -8.28 -15.40 19.18
C HIS A 284 -8.17 -16.88 18.86
#